data_e27c7766a08ad918237828e0402841df
#
_entry.id   e27c7766a08ad918237828e0402841df
#
_cell.length_a   1.000
_cell.length_b   1.000
_cell.length_c   1.000
_cell.angle_alpha   90.00
_cell.angle_beta   90.00
_cell.angle_gamma   90.00
#
_symmetry.space_group_name_H-M   'P 1'
#
loop_
_entity.id
_entity.type
_entity.pdbx_description
1 polymer ?
#
loop_
_entity_poly.entity_id
_entity_poly.type
_entity_poly.pdbx_seq_one_letter_code
_entity_poly.pdbx_strand_id
1 'polypeptide(L)'
;TRADTLFGATFMAIAAEHPIALAAAVRDPKLAAFVDECRRGSTMEADVATQEKKGLPTGLHVRHPFTGAHIAVWVANYVLMGYGDGAVMGVPAHDERDFEFAGRHGIPIVTVVKSKSGAYGKAIAPWIPAYGEYGVTVDSGEFSGLESDAAVDAIAAALEARGLGARRVQYRLRDWGISRQRYWGCPIPLIHCPACGEVPVPDKDLPVVLPEHLVPDGSGNPLAKTPEFVNCACPQCGGPARRETDTMDTFVDSSWYFLRFACADNDKAMVDARAHYWLPVDQYIGGIEHAILH
;
A
#
# COMPACT_ATOMS: atom_id res chain seq x y z
N THR A 1 -11.13 9.10 3.81
CA THR A 1 -10.25 9.70 4.83
C THR A 1 -10.63 11.13 5.19
N ARG A 2 -11.03 11.96 4.24
CA ARG A 2 -11.42 13.37 4.41
C ARG A 2 -12.83 13.61 3.89
N ALA A 3 -13.82 12.84 4.43
CA ALA A 3 -15.22 13.00 4.03
C ALA A 3 -15.77 14.42 4.31
N ASP A 4 -15.19 15.14 5.28
CA ASP A 4 -15.47 16.55 5.57
C ASP A 4 -15.26 17.48 4.37
N THR A 5 -14.42 17.08 3.38
CA THR A 5 -14.14 17.86 2.18
C THR A 5 -14.99 17.45 0.97
N LEU A 6 -15.92 16.50 1.10
CA LEU A 6 -16.68 15.92 0.00
C LEU A 6 -17.40 16.97 -0.88
N PHE A 7 -17.98 18.00 -0.29
CA PHE A 7 -18.69 19.06 -1.03
C PHE A 7 -17.75 19.96 -1.84
N GLY A 8 -16.44 19.88 -1.57
CA GLY A 8 -15.38 20.54 -2.36
C GLY A 8 -14.82 19.67 -3.49
N ALA A 9 -15.37 18.46 -3.70
CA ALA A 9 -14.93 17.59 -4.77
C ALA A 9 -15.34 18.13 -6.13
N THR A 10 -14.38 18.46 -6.98
CA THR A 10 -14.60 19.05 -8.31
C THR A 10 -14.18 18.15 -9.46
N PHE A 11 -13.43 17.07 -9.17
CA PHE A 11 -13.14 15.98 -10.10
C PHE A 11 -12.99 14.65 -9.35
N MET A 12 -13.06 13.56 -10.09
CA MET A 12 -12.72 12.21 -9.61
C MET A 12 -11.46 11.77 -10.34
N ALA A 13 -10.42 11.42 -9.61
CA ALA A 13 -9.21 10.86 -10.19
C ALA A 13 -9.21 9.33 -10.03
N ILE A 14 -8.88 8.61 -11.11
CA ILE A 14 -8.79 7.15 -11.13
C ILE A 14 -7.39 6.71 -11.58
N ALA A 15 -6.97 5.55 -11.07
CA ALA A 15 -5.73 4.90 -11.48
C ALA A 15 -5.78 4.47 -12.95
N ALA A 16 -4.63 4.38 -13.60
CA ALA A 16 -4.53 3.92 -14.98
C ALA A 16 -5.00 2.46 -15.17
N GLU A 17 -4.86 1.63 -14.14
CA GLU A 17 -5.31 0.23 -14.12
C GLU A 17 -6.80 0.07 -13.79
N HIS A 18 -7.47 1.14 -13.40
CA HIS A 18 -8.88 1.07 -13.03
C HIS A 18 -9.74 0.62 -14.22
N PRO A 19 -10.72 -0.29 -14.02
CA PRO A 19 -11.55 -0.81 -15.13
C PRO A 19 -12.23 0.26 -15.98
N ILE A 20 -12.66 1.37 -15.36
CA ILE A 20 -13.26 2.52 -16.06
C ILE A 20 -12.22 3.21 -16.97
N ALA A 21 -10.96 3.35 -16.52
CA ALA A 21 -9.89 3.94 -17.32
C ALA A 21 -9.61 3.08 -18.56
N LEU A 22 -9.49 1.76 -18.36
CA LEU A 22 -9.26 0.81 -19.43
C LEU A 22 -10.42 0.80 -20.44
N ALA A 23 -11.67 0.81 -19.99
CA ALA A 23 -12.85 0.87 -20.84
C ALA A 23 -12.95 2.18 -21.64
N ALA A 24 -12.60 3.32 -21.04
CA ALA A 24 -12.57 4.63 -21.71
C ALA A 24 -11.44 4.68 -22.75
N ALA A 25 -10.27 4.12 -22.46
CA ALA A 25 -9.11 4.06 -23.33
C ALA A 25 -9.37 3.33 -24.66
N VAL A 26 -10.30 2.36 -24.69
CA VAL A 26 -10.68 1.66 -25.93
C VAL A 26 -11.19 2.60 -27.02
N ARG A 27 -11.80 3.72 -26.62
CA ARG A 27 -12.44 4.69 -27.53
C ARG A 27 -11.61 5.94 -27.77
N ASP A 28 -10.54 6.14 -27.03
CA ASP A 28 -9.68 7.31 -27.12
C ASP A 28 -8.20 6.89 -27.18
N PRO A 29 -7.57 6.96 -28.37
CA PRO A 29 -6.17 6.60 -28.56
C PRO A 29 -5.18 7.43 -27.70
N LYS A 30 -5.52 8.70 -27.40
CA LYS A 30 -4.68 9.55 -26.54
C LYS A 30 -4.74 9.06 -25.10
N LEU A 31 -5.94 8.73 -24.64
CA LEU A 31 -6.13 8.17 -23.30
C LEU A 31 -5.46 6.78 -23.18
N ALA A 32 -5.54 5.95 -24.24
CA ALA A 32 -4.86 4.65 -24.29
C ALA A 32 -3.34 4.80 -24.14
N ALA A 33 -2.73 5.71 -24.90
CA ALA A 33 -1.30 5.99 -24.81
C ALA A 33 -0.88 6.50 -23.40
N PHE A 34 -1.70 7.34 -22.79
CA PHE A 34 -1.44 7.84 -21.43
C PHE A 34 -1.59 6.75 -20.37
N VAL A 35 -2.59 5.89 -20.48
CA VAL A 35 -2.76 4.72 -19.60
C VAL A 35 -1.53 3.80 -19.69
N ASP A 36 -1.03 3.55 -20.90
CA ASP A 36 0.18 2.75 -21.10
C ASP A 36 1.44 3.42 -20.55
N GLU A 37 1.56 4.76 -20.68
CA GLU A 37 2.64 5.53 -20.05
C GLU A 37 2.62 5.35 -18.53
N CYS A 38 1.47 5.54 -17.89
CA CYS A 38 1.32 5.40 -16.44
C CYS A 38 1.66 3.98 -15.95
N ARG A 39 1.22 2.96 -16.66
CA ARG A 39 1.46 1.53 -16.31
C ARG A 39 2.92 1.11 -16.41
N ARG A 40 3.73 1.79 -17.22
CA ARG A 40 5.19 1.56 -17.32
C ARG A 40 5.96 2.34 -16.26
N GLY A 41 5.34 3.33 -15.63
CA GLY A 41 5.95 4.13 -14.57
C GLY A 41 6.12 3.37 -13.26
N SER A 42 6.84 3.97 -12.32
CA SER A 42 6.98 3.44 -10.98
C SER A 42 5.65 3.50 -10.23
N THR A 43 5.33 2.42 -9.50
CA THR A 43 4.21 2.37 -8.55
C THR A 43 4.65 2.65 -7.12
N MET A 44 5.91 3.00 -6.91
CA MET A 44 6.43 3.37 -5.59
C MET A 44 5.89 4.74 -5.18
N GLU A 45 5.33 4.83 -3.97
CA GLU A 45 4.71 6.06 -3.46
C GLU A 45 5.67 7.25 -3.42
N ALA A 46 6.95 7.00 -3.11
CA ALA A 46 7.99 8.03 -3.10
C ALA A 46 8.25 8.61 -4.50
N ASP A 47 8.28 7.76 -5.52
CA ASP A 47 8.48 8.20 -6.91
C ASP A 47 7.25 8.96 -7.41
N VAL A 48 6.05 8.44 -7.11
CA VAL A 48 4.77 9.07 -7.46
C VAL A 48 4.61 10.43 -6.76
N ALA A 49 5.12 10.59 -5.54
CA ALA A 49 5.07 11.86 -4.80
C ALA A 49 5.85 12.98 -5.47
N THR A 50 6.99 12.65 -6.09
CA THR A 50 7.90 13.62 -6.73
C THR A 50 7.61 13.88 -8.21
N GLN A 51 6.80 13.04 -8.86
CA GLN A 51 6.44 13.19 -10.26
C GLN A 51 5.55 14.41 -10.53
N GLU A 52 5.70 14.97 -11.71
CA GLU A 52 4.73 15.92 -12.25
C GLU A 52 3.34 15.31 -12.33
N LYS A 53 2.33 15.98 -11.76
CA LYS A 53 0.94 15.50 -11.74
C LYS A 53 0.30 15.69 -13.11
N LYS A 54 0.10 14.57 -13.83
CA LYS A 54 -0.49 14.53 -15.17
C LYS A 54 -1.81 13.76 -15.14
N GLY A 55 -2.70 14.08 -16.05
CA GLY A 55 -3.94 13.32 -16.24
C GLY A 55 -4.68 13.71 -17.51
N LEU A 56 -5.58 12.84 -17.92
CA LEU A 56 -6.47 13.06 -19.05
C LEU A 56 -7.93 12.76 -18.66
N PRO A 57 -8.90 13.55 -19.15
CA PRO A 57 -10.31 13.30 -18.88
C PRO A 57 -10.78 12.05 -19.63
N THR A 58 -11.62 11.26 -18.99
CA THR A 58 -12.24 10.08 -19.62
C THR A 58 -13.46 10.37 -20.46
N GLY A 59 -13.99 11.59 -20.41
CA GLY A 59 -15.29 11.95 -20.94
C GLY A 59 -16.48 11.49 -20.08
N LEU A 60 -16.22 10.72 -19.02
CA LEU A 60 -17.24 10.24 -18.09
C LEU A 60 -17.42 11.19 -16.91
N HIS A 61 -18.57 11.07 -16.24
CA HIS A 61 -18.89 11.84 -15.04
C HIS A 61 -19.49 10.91 -13.98
N VAL A 62 -19.22 11.23 -12.72
CA VAL A 62 -19.91 10.67 -11.56
C VAL A 62 -20.87 11.70 -10.97
N ARG A 63 -21.87 11.22 -10.22
CA ARG A 63 -22.82 12.10 -9.53
C ARG A 63 -22.37 12.32 -8.09
N HIS A 64 -22.29 13.57 -7.68
CA HIS A 64 -22.08 13.89 -6.27
C HIS A 64 -23.25 13.34 -5.42
N PRO A 65 -22.97 12.57 -4.34
CA PRO A 65 -24.00 11.79 -3.64
C PRO A 65 -25.08 12.64 -2.92
N PHE A 66 -24.77 13.89 -2.61
CA PHE A 66 -25.71 14.78 -1.90
C PHE A 66 -26.31 15.85 -2.83
N THR A 67 -25.49 16.47 -3.68
CA THR A 67 -25.96 17.57 -4.54
C THR A 67 -26.49 17.10 -5.88
N GLY A 68 -26.14 15.89 -6.32
CA GLY A 68 -26.44 15.38 -7.65
C GLY A 68 -25.62 16.01 -8.78
N ALA A 69 -24.71 16.91 -8.48
CA ALA A 69 -23.83 17.55 -9.47
C ALA A 69 -22.97 16.53 -10.22
N HIS A 70 -22.71 16.81 -11.48
CA HIS A 70 -21.86 15.97 -12.32
C HIS A 70 -20.40 16.37 -12.13
N ILE A 71 -19.56 15.41 -11.74
CA ILE A 71 -18.13 15.56 -11.48
C ILE A 71 -17.36 14.77 -12.54
N ALA A 72 -16.46 15.43 -13.28
CA ALA A 72 -15.68 14.81 -14.34
C ALA A 72 -14.71 13.76 -13.79
N VAL A 73 -14.57 12.63 -14.51
CA VAL A 73 -13.63 11.55 -14.19
C VAL A 73 -12.37 11.69 -15.03
N TRP A 74 -11.21 11.67 -14.35
CA TRP A 74 -9.89 11.81 -14.94
C TRP A 74 -9.04 10.58 -14.63
N VAL A 75 -8.28 10.10 -15.58
CA VAL A 75 -7.15 9.19 -15.31
C VAL A 75 -5.98 10.06 -14.88
N ALA A 76 -5.37 9.75 -13.74
CA ALA A 76 -4.26 10.51 -13.19
C ALA A 76 -3.08 9.62 -12.79
N ASN A 77 -1.84 10.05 -13.09
CA ASN A 77 -0.62 9.29 -12.85
C ASN A 77 -0.22 9.19 -11.37
N TYR A 78 -0.90 9.88 -10.48
CA TYR A 78 -0.61 9.90 -9.04
C TYR A 78 -1.63 9.13 -8.20
N VAL A 79 -2.61 8.48 -8.82
CA VAL A 79 -3.56 7.59 -8.15
C VAL A 79 -3.10 6.15 -8.30
N LEU A 80 -2.96 5.46 -7.17
CA LEU A 80 -2.55 4.05 -7.14
C LEU A 80 -3.79 3.15 -7.01
N MET A 81 -3.80 2.03 -7.72
CA MET A 81 -4.93 1.06 -7.71
C MET A 81 -5.21 0.49 -6.32
N GLY A 82 -4.19 0.33 -5.48
CA GLY A 82 -4.31 -0.17 -4.10
C GLY A 82 -4.83 0.85 -3.09
N TYR A 83 -5.18 2.08 -3.52
CA TYR A 83 -5.71 3.11 -2.65
C TYR A 83 -7.12 3.54 -3.08
N GLY A 84 -8.10 3.44 -2.16
CA GLY A 84 -9.48 3.83 -2.44
C GLY A 84 -10.13 3.07 -3.60
N ASP A 85 -9.82 1.79 -3.77
CA ASP A 85 -10.23 0.98 -4.92
C ASP A 85 -9.76 1.56 -6.27
N GLY A 86 -8.66 2.33 -6.26
CA GLY A 86 -8.11 3.00 -7.45
C GLY A 86 -8.90 4.23 -7.91
N ALA A 87 -9.78 4.76 -7.06
CA ALA A 87 -10.56 5.97 -7.34
C ALA A 87 -10.57 6.89 -6.12
N VAL A 88 -10.25 8.15 -6.31
CA VAL A 88 -10.21 9.15 -5.25
C VAL A 88 -10.95 10.42 -5.67
N MET A 89 -11.65 11.05 -4.74
CA MET A 89 -12.23 12.37 -4.99
C MET A 89 -11.12 13.43 -4.99
N GLY A 90 -11.11 14.29 -5.99
CA GLY A 90 -10.24 15.44 -6.09
C GLY A 90 -10.84 16.64 -5.37
N VAL A 91 -10.13 17.15 -4.35
CA VAL A 91 -10.56 18.28 -3.50
C VAL A 91 -9.52 19.41 -3.51
N PRO A 92 -9.41 20.15 -4.61
CA PRO A 92 -8.29 21.06 -4.85
C PRO A 92 -8.08 22.15 -3.79
N ALA A 93 -9.13 22.52 -3.06
CA ALA A 93 -8.99 23.49 -1.99
C ALA A 93 -8.34 22.94 -0.72
N HIS A 94 -8.21 21.59 -0.57
CA HIS A 94 -7.84 20.94 0.67
C HIS A 94 -6.77 19.84 0.51
N ASP A 95 -6.26 19.63 -0.71
CA ASP A 95 -5.16 18.71 -1.03
C ASP A 95 -4.20 19.39 -2.03
N GLU A 96 -2.91 19.41 -1.72
CA GLU A 96 -1.88 20.08 -2.51
C GLU A 96 -1.74 19.48 -3.92
N ARG A 97 -1.80 18.16 -4.04
CA ARG A 97 -1.68 17.46 -5.33
C ARG A 97 -2.87 17.78 -6.23
N ASP A 98 -4.05 17.80 -5.64
CA ASP A 98 -5.28 18.14 -6.35
C ASP A 98 -5.30 19.64 -6.72
N PHE A 99 -4.72 20.51 -5.89
CA PHE A 99 -4.58 21.93 -6.18
C PHE A 99 -3.69 22.17 -7.40
N GLU A 100 -2.50 21.55 -7.44
CA GLU A 100 -1.61 21.63 -8.59
C GLU A 100 -2.26 21.10 -9.87
N PHE A 101 -2.92 19.95 -9.74
CA PHE A 101 -3.64 19.33 -10.86
C PHE A 101 -4.77 20.24 -11.39
N ALA A 102 -5.61 20.73 -10.49
CA ALA A 102 -6.72 21.62 -10.84
C ALA A 102 -6.25 22.92 -11.49
N GLY A 103 -5.18 23.53 -10.96
CA GLY A 103 -4.56 24.74 -11.53
C GLY A 103 -4.08 24.53 -12.96
N ARG A 104 -3.48 23.38 -13.24
CA ARG A 104 -2.97 23.01 -14.56
C ARG A 104 -4.08 22.75 -15.58
N HIS A 105 -5.17 22.16 -15.15
CA HIS A 105 -6.26 21.74 -16.02
C HIS A 105 -7.48 22.68 -16.00
N GLY A 106 -7.41 23.81 -15.27
CA GLY A 106 -8.49 24.78 -15.16
C GLY A 106 -9.74 24.24 -14.45
N ILE A 107 -9.56 23.26 -13.54
CA ILE A 107 -10.64 22.66 -12.76
C ILE A 107 -11.02 23.62 -11.62
N PRO A 108 -12.31 23.78 -11.29
CA PRO A 108 -12.75 24.66 -10.21
C PRO A 108 -12.15 24.25 -8.84
N ILE A 109 -11.81 25.23 -8.02
CA ILE A 109 -11.34 25.08 -6.66
C ILE A 109 -12.42 25.60 -5.70
N VAL A 110 -13.00 24.71 -4.89
CA VAL A 110 -14.11 25.01 -3.99
C VAL A 110 -13.71 24.74 -2.56
N THR A 111 -13.64 25.79 -1.75
CA THR A 111 -13.29 25.70 -0.32
C THR A 111 -14.52 25.34 0.49
N VAL A 112 -14.44 24.27 1.26
CA VAL A 112 -15.52 23.75 2.11
C VAL A 112 -15.12 23.48 3.55
N VAL A 113 -13.86 23.74 3.91
CA VAL A 113 -13.37 23.69 5.29
C VAL A 113 -12.65 25.00 5.61
N LYS A 114 -13.05 25.65 6.68
CA LYS A 114 -12.37 26.80 7.26
C LYS A 114 -11.39 26.31 8.30
N SER A 115 -10.07 26.45 8.06
CA SER A 115 -9.05 25.98 8.98
C SER A 115 -9.08 26.78 10.29
N LYS A 116 -8.59 26.16 11.37
CA LYS A 116 -8.47 26.80 12.70
C LYS A 116 -7.38 27.87 12.73
N SER A 117 -6.39 27.81 11.85
CA SER A 117 -5.35 28.83 11.69
C SER A 117 -5.87 30.11 11.01
N GLY A 118 -7.11 30.12 10.56
CA GLY A 118 -7.75 31.28 9.94
C GLY A 118 -7.54 31.39 8.44
N ALA A 119 -6.86 30.42 7.78
CA ALA A 119 -6.82 30.35 6.33
C ALA A 119 -8.22 30.00 5.82
N TYR A 120 -8.95 31.03 5.41
CA TYR A 120 -10.30 30.89 4.84
C TYR A 120 -10.44 31.76 3.61
N GLY A 121 -11.12 31.23 2.62
CA GLY A 121 -11.33 31.87 1.33
C GLY A 121 -10.93 30.94 0.19
N LYS A 122 -10.82 31.48 -1.02
CA LYS A 122 -10.30 30.69 -2.14
C LYS A 122 -8.86 30.30 -1.87
N ALA A 123 -8.59 29.01 -1.92
CA ALA A 123 -7.21 28.53 -2.02
C ALA A 123 -6.58 29.14 -3.29
N ILE A 124 -5.50 29.86 -3.12
CA ILE A 124 -4.78 30.57 -4.19
C ILE A 124 -3.30 30.15 -4.20
N ALA A 125 -2.70 30.25 -5.37
CA ALA A 125 -1.26 29.98 -5.49
C ALA A 125 -0.42 31.08 -4.78
N PRO A 126 0.68 30.72 -4.12
CA PRO A 126 1.15 29.35 -3.90
C PRO A 126 0.31 28.60 -2.86
N TRP A 127 0.30 27.26 -2.94
CA TRP A 127 -0.29 26.42 -1.92
C TRP A 127 0.36 26.67 -0.55
N ILE A 128 -0.45 26.67 0.49
CA ILE A 128 0.03 26.71 1.88
C ILE A 128 -0.57 25.56 2.68
N PRO A 129 0.18 24.94 3.63
CA PRO A 129 -0.27 23.80 4.43
C PRO A 129 -1.60 24.05 5.16
N ALA A 130 -1.87 25.29 5.54
CA ALA A 130 -3.11 25.68 6.21
C ALA A 130 -4.39 25.37 5.43
N TYR A 131 -4.33 25.24 4.11
CA TYR A 131 -5.48 24.85 3.28
C TYR A 131 -5.88 23.38 3.49
N GLY A 132 -4.93 22.52 3.84
CA GLY A 132 -5.16 21.11 4.13
C GLY A 132 -5.52 20.81 5.59
N GLU A 133 -5.50 21.80 6.48
CA GLU A 133 -5.79 21.61 7.91
C GLU A 133 -7.24 21.23 8.19
N TYR A 134 -7.44 20.56 9.32
CA TYR A 134 -8.77 20.36 9.89
C TYR A 134 -9.36 21.68 10.40
N GLY A 135 -10.66 21.78 10.36
CA GLY A 135 -11.36 23.01 10.79
C GLY A 135 -12.86 22.80 10.88
N VAL A 136 -13.60 23.82 10.47
CA VAL A 136 -15.07 23.81 10.47
C VAL A 136 -15.57 23.77 9.02
N THR A 137 -16.51 22.88 8.73
CA THR A 137 -17.13 22.74 7.40
C THR A 137 -18.00 23.96 7.07
N VAL A 138 -17.90 24.42 5.83
CA VAL A 138 -18.73 25.50 5.26
C VAL A 138 -19.25 25.05 3.88
N ASP A 139 -20.33 25.64 3.41
CA ASP A 139 -20.92 25.35 2.09
C ASP A 139 -21.13 23.83 1.82
N SER A 140 -21.37 23.06 2.90
CA SER A 140 -21.51 21.62 2.90
C SER A 140 -22.94 21.15 3.22
N GLY A 141 -23.95 21.96 2.86
CA GLY A 141 -25.35 21.66 3.12
C GLY A 141 -25.64 21.49 4.61
N GLU A 142 -26.34 20.42 4.96
CA GLU A 142 -26.69 20.07 6.35
C GLU A 142 -25.48 19.78 7.26
N PHE A 143 -24.29 19.56 6.68
CA PHE A 143 -23.05 19.28 7.42
C PHE A 143 -22.21 20.54 7.67
N SER A 144 -22.70 21.73 7.26
CA SER A 144 -22.00 22.98 7.50
C SER A 144 -22.00 23.32 8.99
N GLY A 145 -20.88 23.88 9.48
CA GLY A 145 -20.72 24.28 10.88
C GLY A 145 -20.19 23.15 11.78
N LEU A 146 -19.99 21.95 11.26
CA LEU A 146 -19.38 20.85 12.02
C LEU A 146 -17.86 20.95 12.01
N GLU A 147 -17.22 20.61 13.11
CA GLU A 147 -15.78 20.32 13.14
C GLU A 147 -15.45 19.14 12.25
N SER A 148 -14.26 19.12 11.63
CA SER A 148 -13.89 18.13 10.61
C SER A 148 -14.12 16.69 11.04
N ASP A 149 -13.76 16.30 12.27
CA ASP A 149 -13.97 14.93 12.76
C ASP A 149 -15.46 14.57 12.85
N ALA A 150 -16.28 15.47 13.40
CA ALA A 150 -17.73 15.31 13.47
C ALA A 150 -18.37 15.29 12.06
N ALA A 151 -17.85 16.08 11.12
CA ALA A 151 -18.30 16.11 9.75
C ALA A 151 -17.97 14.79 9.02
N VAL A 152 -16.76 14.24 9.20
CA VAL A 152 -16.38 12.93 8.67
C VAL A 152 -17.36 11.86 9.13
N ASP A 153 -17.68 11.84 10.43
CA ASP A 153 -18.61 10.86 11.01
C ASP A 153 -20.03 11.02 10.48
N ALA A 154 -20.54 12.26 10.44
CA ALA A 154 -21.90 12.54 10.00
C ALA A 154 -22.09 12.24 8.49
N ILE A 155 -21.14 12.65 7.65
CA ILE A 155 -21.18 12.39 6.21
C ILE A 155 -21.06 10.89 5.90
N ALA A 156 -20.15 10.18 6.61
CA ALA A 156 -20.02 8.73 6.46
C ALA A 156 -21.33 8.00 6.82
N ALA A 157 -21.95 8.34 7.96
CA ALA A 157 -23.22 7.78 8.37
C ALA A 157 -24.34 8.07 7.36
N ALA A 158 -24.39 9.28 6.79
CA ALA A 158 -25.38 9.65 5.78
C ALA A 158 -25.17 8.90 4.45
N LEU A 159 -23.92 8.61 4.05
CA LEU A 159 -23.61 7.78 2.88
C LEU A 159 -24.01 6.32 3.11
N GLU A 160 -23.72 5.77 4.29
CA GLU A 160 -24.12 4.41 4.69
C GLU A 160 -25.65 4.25 4.67
N ALA A 161 -26.37 5.20 5.24
CA ALA A 161 -27.85 5.19 5.26
C ALA A 161 -28.47 5.24 3.86
N ARG A 162 -27.77 5.84 2.87
CA ARG A 162 -28.18 5.88 1.46
C ARG A 162 -27.69 4.68 0.63
N GLY A 163 -26.94 3.75 1.24
CA GLY A 163 -26.32 2.62 0.53
C GLY A 163 -25.25 3.03 -0.49
N LEU A 164 -24.63 4.21 -0.33
CA LEU A 164 -23.66 4.79 -1.26
C LEU A 164 -22.21 4.64 -0.76
N GLY A 165 -22.00 4.03 0.39
CA GLY A 165 -20.69 3.81 0.97
C GLY A 165 -20.74 3.08 2.28
N ALA A 166 -19.55 2.77 2.81
CA ALA A 166 -19.37 2.18 4.13
C ALA A 166 -18.01 2.59 4.69
N ARG A 167 -17.91 2.66 6.02
CA ARG A 167 -16.60 2.81 6.67
C ARG A 167 -15.80 1.53 6.49
N ARG A 168 -14.57 1.66 6.07
CA ARG A 168 -13.63 0.55 5.93
C ARG A 168 -12.32 0.87 6.61
N VAL A 169 -11.75 -0.11 7.28
CA VAL A 169 -10.36 -0.07 7.77
C VAL A 169 -9.49 -0.61 6.65
N GLN A 170 -8.58 0.20 6.16
CA GLN A 170 -7.55 -0.23 5.21
C GLN A 170 -6.19 -0.11 5.90
N TYR A 171 -5.44 -1.21 5.89
CA TYR A 171 -4.07 -1.20 6.38
C TYR A 171 -3.17 -0.62 5.30
N ARG A 172 -2.34 0.37 5.67
CA ARG A 172 -1.30 0.92 4.80
C ARG A 172 -0.08 0.01 4.75
N LEU A 173 -0.31 -1.28 4.56
CA LEU A 173 0.73 -2.26 4.35
C LEU A 173 0.60 -2.76 2.92
N ARG A 174 1.66 -2.60 2.12
CA ARG A 174 1.73 -3.21 0.79
C ARG A 174 2.03 -4.68 0.94
N ASP A 175 1.48 -5.48 0.04
CA ASP A 175 1.89 -6.87 -0.11
C ASP A 175 3.40 -6.91 -0.32
N TRP A 176 4.03 -7.79 0.42
CA TRP A 176 5.47 -7.92 0.50
C TRP A 176 5.83 -9.37 0.25
N GLY A 177 6.62 -9.61 -0.80
CA GLY A 177 7.12 -10.95 -1.10
C GLY A 177 8.17 -11.36 -0.09
N ILE A 178 7.98 -12.51 0.55
CA ILE A 178 8.89 -13.04 1.57
C ILE A 178 10.16 -13.65 0.98
N SER A 179 10.09 -14.17 -0.25
CA SER A 179 11.18 -14.88 -0.92
C SER A 179 12.33 -13.98 -1.33
N ARG A 180 13.57 -14.44 -1.09
CA ARG A 180 14.80 -13.81 -1.54
C ARG A 180 15.70 -14.83 -2.23
N GLN A 181 16.19 -14.49 -3.40
CA GLN A 181 17.09 -15.30 -4.22
C GLN A 181 18.54 -15.09 -3.74
N ARG A 182 18.80 -15.39 -2.48
CA ARG A 182 20.10 -15.22 -1.84
C ARG A 182 20.37 -16.31 -0.80
N TYR A 183 21.66 -16.52 -0.50
CA TYR A 183 22.09 -17.51 0.50
C TYR A 183 21.65 -17.15 1.91
N TRP A 184 21.84 -15.88 2.31
CA TRP A 184 21.60 -15.45 3.70
C TRP A 184 20.12 -15.23 3.97
N GLY A 185 19.61 -15.97 4.94
CA GLY A 185 18.23 -15.93 5.41
C GLY A 185 17.75 -17.30 5.86
N CYS A 186 16.59 -17.36 6.48
CA CYS A 186 15.94 -18.60 6.88
C CYS A 186 15.44 -19.35 5.63
N PRO A 187 15.83 -20.61 5.38
CA PRO A 187 15.34 -21.38 4.23
C PRO A 187 13.81 -21.55 4.28
N ILE A 188 13.17 -21.44 3.13
CA ILE A 188 11.73 -21.71 3.00
C ILE A 188 11.53 -23.23 2.95
N PRO A 189 10.79 -23.84 3.91
CA PRO A 189 10.70 -25.29 4.06
C PRO A 189 9.70 -25.93 3.09
N LEU A 190 9.91 -25.75 1.78
CA LEU A 190 9.09 -26.31 0.71
C LEU A 190 9.89 -27.20 -0.23
N ILE A 191 9.19 -28.16 -0.82
CA ILE A 191 9.71 -29.10 -1.83
C ILE A 191 8.75 -29.07 -3.03
N HIS A 192 9.30 -28.84 -4.21
CA HIS A 192 8.57 -28.84 -5.48
C HIS A 192 8.63 -30.23 -6.11
N CYS A 193 7.53 -30.94 -6.08
CA CYS A 193 7.38 -32.29 -6.65
C CYS A 193 6.61 -32.22 -7.97
N PRO A 194 7.11 -32.80 -9.08
CA PRO A 194 6.39 -32.84 -10.34
C PRO A 194 5.02 -33.52 -10.28
N ALA A 195 4.85 -34.49 -9.38
CA ALA A 195 3.62 -35.26 -9.22
C ALA A 195 2.66 -34.68 -8.16
N CYS A 196 3.21 -34.13 -7.04
CA CYS A 196 2.42 -33.70 -5.88
C CYS A 196 2.25 -32.17 -5.78
N GLY A 197 2.97 -31.40 -6.59
CA GLY A 197 3.03 -29.95 -6.47
C GLY A 197 3.94 -29.48 -5.36
N GLU A 198 3.53 -28.45 -4.65
CA GLU A 198 4.27 -27.90 -3.48
C GLU A 198 3.98 -28.71 -2.25
N VAL A 199 5.02 -29.27 -1.63
CA VAL A 199 4.93 -30.13 -0.46
C VAL A 199 5.80 -29.56 0.66
N PRO A 200 5.26 -29.30 1.86
CA PRO A 200 6.08 -28.84 2.98
C PRO A 200 7.08 -29.90 3.44
N VAL A 201 8.24 -29.44 3.90
CA VAL A 201 9.20 -30.29 4.60
C VAL A 201 8.54 -30.81 5.88
N PRO A 202 8.56 -32.13 6.15
CA PRO A 202 7.98 -32.69 7.38
C PRO A 202 8.65 -32.14 8.64
N ASP A 203 7.89 -31.95 9.71
CA ASP A 203 8.38 -31.39 10.98
C ASP A 203 9.63 -32.13 11.53
N LYS A 204 9.66 -33.45 11.35
CA LYS A 204 10.80 -34.28 11.78
C LYS A 204 12.11 -34.00 11.04
N ASP A 205 12.02 -33.40 9.88
CA ASP A 205 13.15 -33.07 8.98
C ASP A 205 13.52 -31.57 9.06
N LEU A 206 12.91 -30.84 9.99
CA LEU A 206 13.25 -29.43 10.31
C LEU A 206 14.34 -29.38 11.40
N PRO A 207 15.19 -28.34 11.36
CA PRO A 207 15.24 -27.24 10.40
C PRO A 207 15.88 -27.64 9.07
N VAL A 208 15.52 -26.92 7.99
CA VAL A 208 16.30 -27.00 6.74
C VAL A 208 17.61 -26.24 6.96
N VAL A 209 18.74 -26.96 6.90
CA VAL A 209 20.06 -26.39 7.17
C VAL A 209 20.73 -25.95 5.88
N LEU A 210 21.27 -24.72 5.90
CA LEU A 210 22.05 -24.18 4.78
C LEU A 210 23.41 -24.85 4.67
N PRO A 211 23.92 -25.14 3.45
CA PRO A 211 25.27 -25.66 3.26
C PRO A 211 26.33 -24.62 3.66
N GLU A 212 27.24 -24.98 4.60
CA GLU A 212 28.22 -24.03 5.14
C GLU A 212 29.42 -23.77 4.21
N HIS A 213 29.63 -24.59 3.20
CA HIS A 213 30.78 -24.52 2.30
C HIS A 213 30.57 -23.60 1.10
N LEU A 214 29.40 -23.00 0.94
CA LEU A 214 29.10 -22.16 -0.21
C LEU A 214 29.72 -20.77 -0.10
N VAL A 215 30.37 -20.35 -1.17
CA VAL A 215 30.91 -19.00 -1.31
C VAL A 215 30.12 -18.28 -2.39
N PRO A 216 29.42 -17.18 -2.08
CA PRO A 216 28.73 -16.37 -3.06
C PRO A 216 29.72 -15.77 -4.08
N ASP A 217 29.46 -15.98 -5.36
CA ASP A 217 30.29 -15.51 -6.48
C ASP A 217 29.72 -14.30 -7.22
N GLY A 218 28.61 -13.74 -6.71
CA GLY A 218 27.90 -12.62 -7.31
C GLY A 218 27.04 -12.95 -8.55
N SER A 219 27.00 -14.22 -8.97
CA SER A 219 26.31 -14.66 -10.18
C SER A 219 24.96 -15.34 -9.91
N GLY A 220 24.12 -14.76 -9.04
CA GLY A 220 22.78 -15.27 -8.69
C GLY A 220 22.75 -16.08 -7.40
N ASN A 221 21.67 -16.85 -7.18
CA ASN A 221 21.45 -17.61 -5.96
C ASN A 221 22.38 -18.83 -5.87
N PRO A 222 23.35 -18.87 -4.93
CA PRO A 222 24.27 -20.00 -4.79
C PRO A 222 23.58 -21.32 -4.40
N LEU A 223 22.48 -21.26 -3.64
CA LEU A 223 21.71 -22.46 -3.27
C LEU A 223 21.13 -23.16 -4.51
N ALA A 224 20.64 -22.40 -5.49
CA ALA A 224 20.09 -22.96 -6.73
C ALA A 224 21.13 -23.70 -7.61
N LYS A 225 22.42 -23.39 -7.38
CA LYS A 225 23.56 -24.01 -8.08
C LYS A 225 24.14 -25.23 -7.35
N THR A 226 23.58 -25.60 -6.20
CA THR A 226 24.10 -26.64 -5.30
C THR A 226 23.23 -27.91 -5.42
N PRO A 227 23.58 -28.90 -6.25
CA PRO A 227 22.74 -30.07 -6.51
C PRO A 227 22.40 -30.88 -5.26
N GLU A 228 23.33 -30.99 -4.31
CA GLU A 228 23.14 -31.69 -3.04
C GLU A 228 22.14 -31.02 -2.11
N PHE A 229 21.94 -29.73 -2.24
CA PHE A 229 20.90 -29.00 -1.51
C PHE A 229 19.55 -29.05 -2.26
N VAL A 230 19.59 -28.91 -3.58
CA VAL A 230 18.39 -28.81 -4.42
C VAL A 230 17.69 -30.13 -4.58
N ASN A 231 18.43 -31.20 -4.90
CA ASN A 231 17.82 -32.48 -5.25
C ASN A 231 17.43 -33.25 -4.00
N CYS A 232 16.18 -33.66 -3.92
CA CYS A 232 15.65 -34.41 -2.77
C CYS A 232 14.58 -35.41 -3.22
N ALA A 233 14.16 -36.28 -2.31
CA ALA A 233 12.96 -37.08 -2.52
C ALA A 233 11.73 -36.34 -1.99
N CYS A 234 10.62 -36.48 -2.69
CA CYS A 234 9.34 -35.95 -2.24
C CYS A 234 8.89 -36.71 -0.96
N PRO A 235 8.59 -36.02 0.15
CA PRO A 235 8.15 -36.69 1.38
C PRO A 235 6.77 -37.35 1.27
N GLN A 236 5.99 -36.97 0.27
CA GLN A 236 4.63 -37.51 0.06
C GLN A 236 4.62 -38.74 -0.86
N CYS A 237 5.35 -38.74 -1.96
CA CYS A 237 5.32 -39.83 -2.95
C CYS A 237 6.64 -40.60 -3.10
N GLY A 238 7.73 -40.11 -2.49
CA GLY A 238 9.07 -40.71 -2.60
C GLY A 238 9.79 -40.47 -3.91
N GLY A 239 9.14 -39.83 -4.89
CA GLY A 239 9.71 -39.53 -6.21
C GLY A 239 10.73 -38.39 -6.20
N PRO A 240 11.48 -38.21 -7.31
CA PRO A 240 12.45 -37.11 -7.44
C PRO A 240 11.75 -35.75 -7.33
N ALA A 241 12.32 -34.87 -6.53
CA ALA A 241 11.78 -33.55 -6.28
C ALA A 241 12.92 -32.54 -6.08
N ARG A 242 12.57 -31.26 -5.99
CA ARG A 242 13.52 -30.17 -5.81
C ARG A 242 13.16 -29.37 -4.56
N ARG A 243 14.14 -29.15 -3.70
CA ARG A 243 13.99 -28.25 -2.56
C ARG A 243 13.87 -26.81 -3.03
N GLU A 244 13.06 -26.01 -2.33
CA GLU A 244 13.05 -24.55 -2.51
C GLU A 244 14.44 -23.98 -2.20
N THR A 245 14.90 -23.09 -3.05
CA THR A 245 16.23 -22.46 -2.95
C THR A 245 16.17 -20.99 -2.49
N ASP A 246 14.98 -20.43 -2.43
CA ASP A 246 14.80 -19.10 -1.86
C ASP A 246 14.88 -19.15 -0.34
N THR A 247 15.43 -18.10 0.24
CA THR A 247 15.41 -17.85 1.69
C THR A 247 14.38 -16.79 2.02
N MET A 248 13.91 -16.76 3.24
CA MET A 248 13.01 -15.70 3.72
C MET A 248 13.80 -14.40 3.86
N ASP A 249 13.11 -13.29 3.63
CA ASP A 249 13.64 -11.98 3.96
C ASP A 249 14.03 -11.91 5.43
N THR A 250 15.17 -11.29 5.73
CA THR A 250 15.71 -11.19 7.08
C THR A 250 14.84 -10.42 8.07
N PHE A 251 13.79 -9.72 7.59
CA PHE A 251 12.74 -9.19 8.47
C PHE A 251 12.02 -10.27 9.27
N VAL A 252 11.92 -11.49 8.74
CA VAL A 252 11.34 -12.62 9.46
C VAL A 252 12.16 -12.94 10.70
N ASP A 253 13.49 -13.00 10.56
CA ASP A 253 14.39 -13.26 11.69
C ASP A 253 14.45 -12.07 12.65
N SER A 254 14.56 -10.85 12.14
CA SER A 254 14.64 -9.63 12.95
C SER A 254 13.38 -9.33 13.74
N SER A 255 12.25 -9.90 13.35
CA SER A 255 10.99 -9.79 14.10
C SER A 255 10.93 -10.68 15.34
N TRP A 256 11.81 -11.68 15.47
CA TRP A 256 11.72 -12.71 16.50
C TRP A 256 12.97 -12.90 17.37
N TYR A 257 14.15 -12.44 16.94
CA TYR A 257 15.41 -12.77 17.59
C TYR A 257 15.46 -12.36 19.07
N PHE A 258 14.89 -11.23 19.44
CA PHE A 258 14.88 -10.73 20.81
C PHE A 258 14.03 -11.60 21.74
N LEU A 259 12.95 -12.21 21.25
CA LEU A 259 12.19 -13.22 21.96
C LEU A 259 13.04 -14.47 22.20
N ARG A 260 13.78 -14.90 21.16
CA ARG A 260 14.65 -16.07 21.21
C ARG A 260 15.79 -15.91 22.20
N PHE A 261 16.30 -14.71 22.37
CA PHE A 261 17.35 -14.43 23.37
C PHE A 261 16.94 -14.76 24.80
N ALA A 262 15.66 -14.63 25.14
CA ALA A 262 15.15 -14.98 26.46
C ALA A 262 15.19 -16.52 26.74
N CYS A 263 15.27 -17.33 25.70
CA CYS A 263 15.20 -18.80 25.79
C CYS A 263 16.05 -19.51 24.70
N ALA A 264 17.28 -19.03 24.49
CA ALA A 264 18.17 -19.47 23.42
C ALA A 264 18.49 -20.99 23.46
N ASP A 265 18.42 -21.63 24.62
CA ASP A 265 18.65 -23.04 24.87
C ASP A 265 17.42 -23.95 24.68
N ASN A 266 16.26 -23.37 24.33
CA ASN A 266 15.05 -24.14 24.10
C ASN A 266 15.10 -24.83 22.73
N ASP A 267 15.15 -26.16 22.71
CA ASP A 267 15.16 -26.97 21.48
C ASP A 267 13.77 -27.42 20.99
N LYS A 268 12.71 -27.08 21.75
CA LYS A 268 11.33 -27.53 21.48
C LYS A 268 10.41 -26.46 20.94
N ALA A 269 10.69 -25.20 21.26
CA ALA A 269 9.89 -24.08 20.86
C ALA A 269 10.73 -22.80 20.64
N MET A 270 10.29 -21.91 19.81
CA MET A 270 10.94 -20.62 19.57
C MET A 270 10.99 -19.78 20.83
N VAL A 271 9.91 -19.80 21.63
CA VAL A 271 9.69 -18.97 22.82
C VAL A 271 9.07 -19.83 23.91
N ASP A 272 9.43 -19.60 25.16
CA ASP A 272 8.81 -20.20 26.34
C ASP A 272 8.46 -19.15 27.42
N ALA A 273 7.99 -19.63 28.57
CA ALA A 273 7.51 -18.78 29.67
C ALA A 273 8.55 -17.77 30.20
N ARG A 274 9.84 -17.97 29.95
CA ARG A 274 10.90 -17.02 30.35
C ARG A 274 10.74 -15.67 29.64
N ALA A 275 10.13 -15.64 28.45
CA ALA A 275 9.83 -14.41 27.74
C ALA A 275 8.91 -13.49 28.55
N HIS A 276 7.99 -14.03 29.36
CA HIS A 276 7.10 -13.21 30.22
C HIS A 276 7.85 -12.42 31.29
N TYR A 277 9.02 -12.93 31.71
CA TYR A 277 9.85 -12.24 32.70
C TYR A 277 10.72 -11.14 32.07
N TRP A 278 11.25 -11.40 30.86
CA TRP A 278 12.21 -10.50 30.20
C TRP A 278 11.56 -9.45 29.29
N LEU A 279 10.32 -9.60 28.96
CA LEU A 279 9.60 -8.70 28.04
C LEU A 279 8.46 -7.98 28.75
N PRO A 280 8.07 -6.75 28.29
CA PRO A 280 8.60 -6.04 27.12
C PRO A 280 10.04 -5.58 27.32
N VAL A 281 10.73 -5.30 26.20
CA VAL A 281 12.08 -4.73 26.21
C VAL A 281 12.03 -3.31 26.74
N ASP A 282 12.85 -2.99 27.76
CA ASP A 282 12.89 -1.64 28.37
C ASP A 282 13.60 -0.63 27.47
N GLN A 283 14.59 -1.08 26.72
CA GLN A 283 15.39 -0.22 25.84
C GLN A 283 15.93 -1.05 24.67
N TYR A 284 15.80 -0.47 23.46
CA TYR A 284 16.36 -1.00 22.23
C TYR A 284 17.23 0.07 21.55
N ILE A 285 18.49 -0.27 21.27
CA ILE A 285 19.47 0.62 20.66
C ILE A 285 19.94 0.01 19.36
N GLY A 286 19.74 0.71 18.25
CA GLY A 286 20.14 0.29 16.91
C GLY A 286 20.62 1.43 16.05
N GLY A 287 20.81 1.16 14.76
CA GLY A 287 21.07 2.20 13.74
C GLY A 287 19.84 3.08 13.49
N ILE A 288 20.03 4.15 12.74
CA ILE A 288 18.95 5.10 12.45
C ILE A 288 17.79 4.44 11.70
N GLU A 289 18.07 3.45 10.89
CA GLU A 289 17.06 2.69 10.12
C GLU A 289 16.08 1.94 11.03
N HIS A 290 16.53 1.51 12.20
CA HIS A 290 15.70 0.77 13.16
C HIS A 290 14.60 1.65 13.77
N ALA A 291 14.77 2.96 13.78
CA ALA A 291 13.73 3.89 14.23
C ALA A 291 12.48 3.86 13.31
N ILE A 292 12.63 3.39 12.09
CA ILE A 292 11.57 3.33 11.08
C ILE A 292 11.15 1.88 10.81
N LEU A 293 12.12 0.96 10.73
CA LEU A 293 11.91 -0.40 10.21
C LEU A 293 11.77 -1.48 11.30
N HIS A 294 12.05 -1.17 12.56
CA HIS A 294 12.00 -2.11 13.68
C HIS A 294 11.36 -1.47 14.92
#